data_c94534dd75c813837fecb01a70ef74b4
#
_entry.id   c94534dd75c813837fecb01a70ef74b4
#
_cell.length_a   1.000
_cell.length_b   1.000
_cell.length_c   1.000
_cell.angle_alpha   90.00
_cell.angle_beta   90.00
_cell.angle_gamma   90.00
#
_symmetry.space_group_name_H-M   'P 1'
#
loop_
_entity.id
_entity.type
_entity.pdbx_description
1 polymer ?
#
loop_
_entity_poly.entity_id
_entity_poly.type
_entity_poly.pdbx_seq_one_letter_code
_entity_poly.pdbx_strand_id
1 'polypeptide(L)'
;MRKRILLCGGLLTASLLAHAAPADQALEQCLQHENTTAGMSGCYTTASKAWDKELNLAYQSAMAKLTGDDKAKLRSAQRAWLTYRDSWLATSKSLAAQQGTSGVLNYGAQAVSLIKNQTLMLQSLTQGSCANPDDC
;
A
#
# COMPACT_ATOMS: atom_id res chain seq x y z
N MET A 1 55.51 -20.78 -25.67
CA MET A 1 54.98 -19.79 -24.72
C MET A 1 53.46 -19.64 -24.94
N ARG A 2 52.62 -20.27 -24.12
CA ARG A 2 51.14 -20.20 -24.25
C ARG A 2 50.64 -19.20 -23.22
N LYS A 3 50.15 -18.02 -23.69
CA LYS A 3 49.49 -17.03 -22.85
C LYS A 3 48.08 -17.52 -22.48
N ARG A 4 47.86 -17.79 -21.19
CA ARG A 4 46.54 -18.05 -20.64
C ARG A 4 45.87 -16.70 -20.35
N ILE A 5 44.78 -16.37 -21.06
CA ILE A 5 43.92 -15.24 -20.82
C ILE A 5 42.89 -15.70 -19.78
N LEU A 6 42.94 -15.15 -18.57
CA LEU A 6 41.95 -15.29 -17.53
C LEU A 6 40.81 -14.31 -17.82
N LEU A 7 39.64 -14.82 -18.24
CA LEU A 7 38.39 -14.06 -18.33
C LEU A 7 37.80 -13.99 -16.92
N CYS A 8 37.93 -12.81 -16.27
CA CYS A 8 37.16 -12.49 -15.09
C CYS A 8 35.69 -12.22 -15.51
N GLY A 9 34.85 -13.22 -15.29
CA GLY A 9 33.40 -13.05 -15.41
C GLY A 9 32.88 -12.21 -14.24
N GLY A 10 32.51 -10.95 -14.51
CA GLY A 10 31.83 -10.11 -13.55
C GLY A 10 30.40 -10.62 -13.34
N LEU A 11 30.06 -11.10 -12.14
CA LEU A 11 28.68 -11.32 -11.73
C LEU A 11 28.00 -9.95 -11.58
N LEU A 12 27.14 -9.60 -12.51
CA LEU A 12 26.15 -8.52 -12.33
C LEU A 12 25.08 -9.02 -11.36
N THR A 13 25.23 -8.67 -10.09
CA THR A 13 24.14 -8.81 -9.12
C THR A 13 23.07 -7.76 -9.46
N ALA A 14 22.01 -8.19 -10.13
CA ALA A 14 20.82 -7.38 -10.30
C ALA A 14 20.17 -7.20 -8.92
N SER A 15 20.42 -6.05 -8.28
CA SER A 15 19.70 -5.63 -7.08
C SER A 15 18.24 -5.42 -7.47
N LEU A 16 17.36 -6.32 -7.04
CA LEU A 16 15.91 -6.14 -7.06
C LEU A 16 15.59 -5.02 -6.06
N LEU A 17 15.66 -3.78 -6.53
CA LEU A 17 15.12 -2.65 -5.78
C LEU A 17 13.60 -2.84 -5.72
N ALA A 18 13.09 -3.16 -4.52
CA ALA A 18 11.67 -3.11 -4.27
C ALA A 18 11.20 -1.68 -4.59
N HIS A 19 10.52 -1.51 -5.73
CA HIS A 19 9.97 -0.21 -6.11
C HIS A 19 8.78 0.06 -5.18
N ALA A 20 8.87 1.17 -4.43
CA ALA A 20 7.72 1.66 -3.67
C ALA A 20 6.55 1.91 -4.63
N ALA A 21 5.32 1.64 -4.17
CA ALA A 21 4.13 1.87 -4.99
C ALA A 21 4.07 3.35 -5.43
N PRO A 22 3.54 3.65 -6.63
CA PRO A 22 3.48 5.04 -7.12
C PRO A 22 2.80 6.01 -6.17
N ALA A 23 1.78 5.55 -5.44
CA ALA A 23 1.08 6.36 -4.42
C ALA A 23 1.97 6.71 -3.23
N ASP A 24 2.86 5.80 -2.80
CA ASP A 24 3.82 6.07 -1.73
C ASP A 24 4.91 7.05 -2.17
N GLN A 25 5.43 6.89 -3.40
CA GLN A 25 6.42 7.81 -3.95
C GLN A 25 5.85 9.23 -4.09
N ALA A 26 4.61 9.36 -4.57
CA ALA A 26 3.93 10.64 -4.70
C ALA A 26 3.69 11.29 -3.32
N LEU A 27 3.31 10.50 -2.30
CA LEU A 27 3.18 10.99 -0.93
C LEU A 27 4.50 11.51 -0.38
N GLU A 28 5.58 10.75 -0.53
CA GLU A 28 6.90 11.14 -0.07
C GLU A 28 7.37 12.44 -0.73
N GLN A 29 7.25 12.54 -2.05
CA GLN A 29 7.59 13.75 -2.79
C GLN A 29 6.75 14.96 -2.35
N CYS A 30 5.44 14.78 -2.16
CA CYS A 30 4.57 15.83 -1.66
C CYS A 30 5.02 16.33 -0.29
N LEU A 31 5.29 15.42 0.65
CA LEU A 31 5.71 15.77 2.02
C LEU A 31 7.10 16.45 2.05
N GLN A 32 7.99 16.16 1.11
CA GLN A 32 9.29 16.82 1.00
C GLN A 32 9.17 18.30 0.56
N HIS A 33 8.11 18.65 -0.17
CA HIS A 33 7.87 20.00 -0.68
C HIS A 33 6.93 20.83 0.20
N GLU A 34 6.20 20.19 1.11
CA GLU A 34 5.25 20.86 2.01
C GLU A 34 5.83 21.08 3.39
N ASN A 35 5.70 22.30 3.88
CA ASN A 35 6.23 22.71 5.21
C ASN A 35 5.13 23.20 6.17
N THR A 36 3.87 23.17 5.76
CA THR A 36 2.72 23.53 6.58
C THR A 36 1.89 22.29 6.94
N THR A 37 1.26 22.32 8.11
CA THR A 37 0.33 21.24 8.52
C THR A 37 -0.79 21.06 7.50
N ALA A 38 -1.33 22.14 6.96
CA ALA A 38 -2.40 22.09 5.95
C ALA A 38 -1.90 21.44 4.65
N GLY A 39 -0.71 21.82 4.17
CA GLY A 39 -0.09 21.23 2.98
C GLY A 39 0.18 19.74 3.16
N MET A 40 0.83 19.36 4.26
CA MET A 40 1.09 17.94 4.59
C MET A 40 -0.21 17.13 4.73
N SER A 41 -1.25 17.69 5.33
CA SER A 41 -2.58 17.05 5.41
C SER A 41 -3.19 16.86 4.02
N GLY A 42 -2.97 17.80 3.10
CA GLY A 42 -3.34 17.69 1.68
C GLY A 42 -2.63 16.53 0.99
N CYS A 43 -1.33 16.32 1.28
CA CYS A 43 -0.55 15.19 0.76
C CYS A 43 -1.16 13.84 1.20
N TYR A 44 -1.49 13.68 2.48
CA TYR A 44 -2.15 12.46 2.98
C TYR A 44 -3.53 12.24 2.37
N THR A 45 -4.31 13.32 2.17
CA THR A 45 -5.62 13.23 1.51
C THR A 45 -5.49 12.74 0.08
N THR A 46 -4.51 13.24 -0.66
CA THR A 46 -4.23 12.82 -2.04
C THR A 46 -3.78 11.37 -2.09
N ALA A 47 -2.87 10.96 -1.21
CA ALA A 47 -2.40 9.58 -1.11
C ALA A 47 -3.53 8.61 -0.73
N SER A 48 -4.41 8.99 0.20
CA SER A 48 -5.59 8.17 0.56
C SER A 48 -6.50 7.93 -0.64
N LYS A 49 -6.76 8.94 -1.46
CA LYS A 49 -7.55 8.80 -2.69
C LYS A 49 -6.87 7.90 -3.72
N ALA A 50 -5.55 8.00 -3.87
CA ALA A 50 -4.79 7.14 -4.76
C ALA A 50 -4.85 5.68 -4.31
N TRP A 51 -4.64 5.40 -3.04
CA TRP A 51 -4.75 4.06 -2.47
C TRP A 51 -6.19 3.52 -2.51
N ASP A 52 -7.21 4.36 -2.33
CA ASP A 52 -8.63 3.94 -2.47
C ASP A 52 -8.94 3.47 -3.89
N LYS A 53 -8.38 4.13 -4.90
CA LYS A 53 -8.48 3.68 -6.28
C LYS A 53 -7.81 2.31 -6.48
N GLU A 54 -6.61 2.11 -5.95
CA GLU A 54 -5.90 0.83 -6.00
C GLU A 54 -6.65 -0.27 -5.24
N LEU A 55 -7.25 0.06 -4.09
CA LEU A 55 -8.10 -0.84 -3.32
C LEU A 55 -9.27 -1.37 -4.18
N ASN A 56 -9.97 -0.48 -4.88
CA ASN A 56 -11.09 -0.85 -5.70
C ASN A 56 -10.67 -1.75 -6.88
N LEU A 57 -9.52 -1.46 -7.51
CA LEU A 57 -8.96 -2.30 -8.56
C LEU A 57 -8.56 -3.69 -8.03
N ALA A 58 -7.92 -3.74 -6.87
CA ALA A 58 -7.54 -5.00 -6.22
C ALA A 58 -8.76 -5.84 -5.86
N TYR A 59 -9.81 -5.22 -5.30
CA TYR A 59 -11.06 -5.90 -5.00
C TYR A 59 -11.73 -6.47 -6.26
N GLN A 60 -11.84 -5.68 -7.34
CA GLN A 60 -12.41 -6.13 -8.60
C GLN A 60 -11.60 -7.30 -9.19
N SER A 61 -10.28 -7.21 -9.15
CA SER A 61 -9.40 -8.29 -9.61
C SER A 61 -9.58 -9.57 -8.81
N ALA A 62 -9.66 -9.48 -7.48
CA ALA A 62 -9.92 -10.63 -6.62
C ALA A 62 -11.31 -11.23 -6.91
N MET A 63 -12.34 -10.41 -7.01
CA MET A 63 -13.69 -10.85 -7.34
C MET A 63 -13.78 -11.54 -8.71
N ALA A 64 -12.99 -11.12 -9.70
CA ALA A 64 -12.96 -11.74 -11.01
C ALA A 64 -12.34 -13.14 -10.99
N LYS A 65 -11.35 -13.38 -10.12
CA LYS A 65 -10.63 -14.66 -10.02
C LYS A 65 -11.33 -15.70 -9.13
N LEU A 66 -12.12 -15.25 -8.17
CA LEU A 66 -12.86 -16.13 -7.26
C LEU A 66 -14.15 -16.66 -7.90
N THR A 67 -14.64 -17.80 -7.40
CA THR A 67 -15.88 -18.43 -7.83
C THR A 67 -16.76 -18.83 -6.65
N GLY A 68 -18.05 -19.09 -6.89
CA GLY A 68 -18.98 -19.65 -5.89
C GLY A 68 -19.01 -18.90 -4.56
N ASP A 69 -18.90 -19.65 -3.48
CA ASP A 69 -18.98 -19.15 -2.10
C ASP A 69 -17.84 -18.20 -1.72
N ASP A 70 -16.68 -18.32 -2.36
CA ASP A 70 -15.54 -17.48 -2.04
C ASP A 70 -15.76 -16.03 -2.45
N LYS A 71 -16.52 -15.78 -3.52
CA LYS A 71 -17.00 -14.42 -3.85
C LYS A 71 -17.88 -13.84 -2.76
N ALA A 72 -18.79 -14.65 -2.21
CA ALA A 72 -19.68 -14.22 -1.13
C ALA A 72 -18.91 -13.89 0.15
N LYS A 73 -17.93 -14.75 0.51
CA LYS A 73 -17.04 -14.53 1.65
C LYS A 73 -16.23 -13.26 1.50
N LEU A 74 -15.58 -13.03 0.34
CA LEU A 74 -14.81 -11.81 0.09
C LEU A 74 -15.68 -10.56 0.15
N ARG A 75 -16.88 -10.59 -0.43
CA ARG A 75 -17.83 -9.49 -0.36
C ARG A 75 -18.23 -9.17 1.09
N SER A 76 -18.44 -10.19 1.91
CA SER A 76 -18.76 -10.03 3.33
C SER A 76 -17.59 -9.46 4.10
N ALA A 77 -16.38 -9.99 3.89
CA ALA A 77 -15.15 -9.51 4.50
C ALA A 77 -14.88 -8.04 4.16
N GLN A 78 -15.04 -7.66 2.89
CA GLN A 78 -14.82 -6.27 2.47
C GLN A 78 -15.83 -5.30 3.09
N ARG A 79 -17.10 -5.70 3.23
CA ARG A 79 -18.10 -4.88 3.95
C ARG A 79 -17.75 -4.71 5.42
N ALA A 80 -17.33 -5.78 6.08
CA ALA A 80 -16.90 -5.72 7.48
C ALA A 80 -15.67 -4.81 7.64
N TRP A 81 -14.72 -4.88 6.71
CA TRP A 81 -13.56 -4.01 6.70
C TRP A 81 -13.95 -2.52 6.50
N LEU A 82 -14.87 -2.20 5.61
CA LEU A 82 -15.36 -0.84 5.44
C LEU A 82 -15.95 -0.27 6.74
N THR A 83 -16.77 -1.06 7.46
CA THR A 83 -17.32 -0.69 8.75
C THR A 83 -16.20 -0.46 9.79
N TYR A 84 -15.23 -1.36 9.85
CA TYR A 84 -14.07 -1.22 10.72
C TYR A 84 -13.27 0.07 10.39
N ARG A 85 -12.94 0.29 9.13
CA ARG A 85 -12.21 1.49 8.67
C ARG A 85 -12.91 2.76 9.11
N ASP A 86 -14.21 2.87 8.85
CA ASP A 86 -14.98 4.08 9.12
C ASP A 86 -15.06 4.35 10.63
N SER A 87 -15.28 3.31 11.44
CA SER A 87 -15.29 3.40 12.91
C SER A 87 -13.92 3.78 13.47
N TRP A 88 -12.86 3.16 12.95
CA TRP A 88 -11.49 3.49 13.37
C TRP A 88 -11.14 4.94 13.05
N LEU A 89 -11.42 5.39 11.82
CA LEU A 89 -11.11 6.76 11.41
C LEU A 89 -11.94 7.80 12.16
N ALA A 90 -13.19 7.50 12.51
CA ALA A 90 -14.00 8.38 13.36
C ALA A 90 -13.37 8.55 14.75
N THR A 91 -12.93 7.45 15.37
CA THR A 91 -12.23 7.46 16.66
C THR A 91 -10.89 8.21 16.57
N SER A 92 -10.09 7.88 15.59
CA SER A 92 -8.77 8.51 15.35
C SER A 92 -8.91 10.02 15.12
N LYS A 93 -9.91 10.45 14.37
CA LYS A 93 -10.21 11.88 14.13
C LYS A 93 -10.58 12.60 15.42
N SER A 94 -11.41 11.99 16.28
CA SER A 94 -11.78 12.55 17.58
C SER A 94 -10.59 12.74 18.50
N LEU A 95 -9.68 11.76 18.55
CA LEU A 95 -8.46 11.86 19.35
C LEU A 95 -7.45 12.86 18.76
N ALA A 96 -7.32 12.90 17.44
CA ALA A 96 -6.46 13.84 16.73
C ALA A 96 -6.83 15.30 17.02
N ALA A 97 -8.10 15.61 17.16
CA ALA A 97 -8.58 16.95 17.50
C ALA A 97 -8.05 17.47 18.85
N GLN A 98 -7.66 16.55 19.75
CA GLN A 98 -7.11 16.89 21.07
C GLN A 98 -5.58 17.05 21.06
N GLN A 99 -4.90 16.66 19.98
CA GLN A 99 -3.46 16.61 19.87
C GLN A 99 -2.85 17.74 19.00
N GLY A 100 -3.68 18.69 18.56
CA GLY A 100 -3.23 19.79 17.72
C GLY A 100 -2.71 19.35 16.36
N THR A 101 -1.66 20.01 15.87
CA THR A 101 -1.12 19.77 14.51
C THR A 101 -0.58 18.37 14.30
N SER A 102 0.06 17.79 15.31
CA SER A 102 0.58 16.41 15.23
C SER A 102 -0.55 15.38 15.10
N GLY A 103 -1.69 15.62 15.79
CA GLY A 103 -2.86 14.78 15.67
C GLY A 103 -3.44 14.75 14.25
N VAL A 104 -3.52 15.91 13.59
CA VAL A 104 -4.01 16.01 12.20
C VAL A 104 -3.14 15.18 11.25
N LEU A 105 -1.82 15.25 11.37
CA LEU A 105 -0.90 14.50 10.53
C LEU A 105 -0.94 13.00 10.84
N ASN A 106 -1.01 12.62 12.11
CA ASN A 106 -1.17 11.21 12.52
C ASN A 106 -2.47 10.61 11.97
N TYR A 107 -3.58 11.34 12.01
CA TYR A 107 -4.83 10.90 11.39
C TYR A 107 -4.67 10.64 9.89
N GLY A 108 -4.03 11.57 9.17
CA GLY A 108 -3.77 11.41 7.75
C GLY A 108 -2.93 10.17 7.43
N ALA A 109 -1.85 9.96 8.18
CA ALA A 109 -0.98 8.79 8.04
C ALA A 109 -1.72 7.47 8.32
N GLN A 110 -2.58 7.44 9.36
CA GLN A 110 -3.40 6.27 9.66
C GLN A 110 -4.40 5.96 8.56
N ALA A 111 -5.05 6.98 7.98
CA ALA A 111 -6.00 6.81 6.88
C ALA A 111 -5.32 6.17 5.66
N VAL A 112 -4.14 6.65 5.27
CA VAL A 112 -3.35 6.05 4.18
C VAL A 112 -2.98 4.60 4.50
N SER A 113 -2.48 4.34 5.72
CA SER A 113 -2.03 3.00 6.13
C SER A 113 -3.16 1.97 6.11
N LEU A 114 -4.36 2.33 6.58
CA LEU A 114 -5.52 1.43 6.56
C LEU A 114 -5.89 1.00 5.14
N ILE A 115 -5.98 1.95 4.23
CA ILE A 115 -6.38 1.68 2.84
C ILE A 115 -5.28 0.88 2.12
N LYS A 116 -4.02 1.30 2.28
CA LYS A 116 -2.86 0.60 1.70
C LYS A 116 -2.80 -0.86 2.15
N ASN A 117 -2.88 -1.11 3.46
CA ASN A 117 -2.79 -2.48 3.98
C ASN A 117 -3.90 -3.38 3.44
N GLN A 118 -5.14 -2.90 3.37
CA GLN A 118 -6.24 -3.65 2.78
C GLN A 118 -6.03 -3.90 1.28
N THR A 119 -5.49 -2.93 0.56
CA THR A 119 -5.14 -3.08 -0.85
C THR A 119 -4.15 -4.21 -1.05
N LEU A 120 -3.06 -4.23 -0.28
CA LEU A 120 -2.03 -5.27 -0.35
C LEU A 120 -2.59 -6.66 0.03
N MET A 121 -3.47 -6.73 1.03
CA MET A 121 -4.15 -7.99 1.38
C MET A 121 -5.03 -8.50 0.24
N LEU A 122 -5.79 -7.63 -0.43
CA LEU A 122 -6.61 -8.03 -1.58
C LEU A 122 -5.74 -8.48 -2.77
N GLN A 123 -4.62 -7.80 -3.01
CA GLN A 123 -3.68 -8.19 -4.06
C GLN A 123 -3.07 -9.57 -3.78
N SER A 124 -2.74 -9.88 -2.53
CA SER A 124 -2.18 -11.18 -2.14
C SER A 124 -3.13 -12.36 -2.40
N LEU A 125 -4.45 -12.14 -2.45
CA LEU A 125 -5.42 -13.18 -2.81
C LEU A 125 -5.31 -13.63 -4.28
N THR A 126 -4.70 -12.83 -5.12
CA THR A 126 -4.67 -13.04 -6.58
C THR A 126 -3.26 -13.18 -7.15
N GLN A 127 -2.28 -12.78 -6.39
CA GLN A 127 -0.88 -13.05 -6.64
C GLN A 127 -0.56 -14.36 -5.94
N GLY A 128 -0.03 -15.36 -6.66
CA GLY A 128 0.39 -16.61 -6.03
C GLY A 128 1.21 -16.29 -4.78
N SER A 129 0.97 -16.99 -3.69
CA SER A 129 1.73 -16.73 -2.47
C SER A 129 3.17 -17.17 -2.71
N CYS A 130 4.10 -16.24 -2.66
CA CYS A 130 5.52 -16.56 -2.61
C CYS A 130 5.92 -17.21 -1.26
N ALA A 131 5.05 -18.07 -0.72
CA ALA A 131 5.37 -18.89 0.45
C ALA A 131 6.46 -19.92 0.14
N ASN A 132 6.60 -20.27 -1.15
CA ASN A 132 7.71 -21.07 -1.65
C ASN A 132 8.55 -20.22 -2.62
N PRO A 133 9.85 -20.00 -2.36
CA PRO A 133 10.72 -19.21 -3.24
C PRO A 133 10.77 -19.69 -4.69
N ASP A 134 10.47 -20.97 -4.93
CA ASP A 134 10.48 -21.59 -6.26
C ASP A 134 9.20 -21.26 -7.07
N ASP A 135 8.17 -20.69 -6.44
CA ASP A 135 6.89 -20.32 -7.07
C ASP A 135 6.84 -18.82 -7.51
N CYS A 136 7.93 -18.09 -7.32
CA CYS A 136 8.13 -16.69 -7.70
C CYS A 136 9.32 -16.52 -8.62
#